data_c0bbd813aa6cf06de583abbeba128b3f
#
_entry.id   c0bbd813aa6cf06de583abbeba128b3f
#
_cell.length_a   1.000
_cell.length_b   1.000
_cell.length_c   1.000
_cell.angle_alpha   90.00
_cell.angle_beta   90.00
_cell.angle_gamma   90.00
#
_symmetry.space_group_name_H-M   'P 1'
#
loop_
_entity.id
_entity.type
_entity.pdbx_description
1 polymer ?
#
loop_
_entity_poly.entity_id
_entity_poly.type
_entity_poly.pdbx_seq_one_letter_code
_entity_poly.pdbx_strand_id
1 'polypeptide(L)'
;MYRTRRLATLTRSLRLLRSFVYEQFRPAVFYSGLARDTRSLLDALWQDTTSMSGLAGTSVLDVGGGPGYFADAFADTFYVGMEPDVSELSAAGLSGYGAVRGEGAHLPFADDTFDLVYSSNVAEHNPNWRAMGEEMLRVVKPGGLVVLSYTVWLGPFGGHETGLWEHYVGGEFARRRYERTHGRPPKNVWGTSLFAVSAREGLKWAESTGRLLTAFPRYHPHWAWWLSRVPVLREFAVSNLVLVLRG
;
A
#
# COMPACT_ATOMS: atom_id res chain seq x y z
N MET A 1 -13.59 -14.37 3.05
CA MET A 1 -13.49 -13.13 2.19
C MET A 1 -14.84 -12.62 1.67
N TYR A 2 -15.92 -12.77 2.45
CA TYR A 2 -17.25 -12.32 2.01
C TYR A 2 -17.43 -10.80 2.02
N ARG A 3 -17.06 -10.16 3.14
CA ARG A 3 -17.18 -8.71 3.33
C ARG A 3 -16.26 -7.94 2.39
N THR A 4 -15.02 -8.40 2.26
CA THR A 4 -14.04 -7.81 1.34
C THR A 4 -14.51 -7.86 -0.12
N ARG A 5 -15.11 -8.97 -0.56
CA ARG A 5 -15.69 -9.07 -1.90
C ARG A 5 -16.88 -8.13 -2.11
N ARG A 6 -17.73 -7.96 -1.11
CA ARG A 6 -18.87 -7.01 -1.19
C ARG A 6 -18.40 -5.56 -1.28
N LEU A 7 -17.29 -5.21 -0.64
CA LEU A 7 -16.68 -3.88 -0.77
C LEU A 7 -16.11 -3.64 -2.17
N ALA A 8 -15.55 -4.67 -2.82
CA ALA A 8 -14.88 -4.57 -4.11
C ALA A 8 -15.89 -4.51 -5.27
N THR A 9 -16.57 -3.38 -5.41
CA THR A 9 -17.58 -3.11 -6.46
C THR A 9 -17.00 -2.27 -7.59
N LEU A 10 -17.62 -2.33 -8.79
CA LEU A 10 -17.24 -1.47 -9.92
C LEU A 10 -17.42 0.02 -9.57
N THR A 11 -18.49 0.38 -8.85
CA THR A 11 -18.73 1.75 -8.39
C THR A 11 -17.60 2.27 -7.51
N ARG A 12 -17.10 1.45 -6.57
CA ARG A 12 -15.91 1.79 -5.76
C ARG A 12 -14.68 1.99 -6.64
N SER A 13 -14.43 1.08 -7.58
CA SER A 13 -13.29 1.16 -8.50
C SER A 13 -13.32 2.46 -9.32
N LEU A 14 -14.46 2.81 -9.89
CA LEU A 14 -14.63 4.05 -10.67
C LEU A 14 -14.51 5.31 -9.80
N ARG A 15 -15.02 5.29 -8.56
CA ARG A 15 -14.86 6.39 -7.61
C ARG A 15 -13.39 6.64 -7.28
N LEU A 16 -12.64 5.58 -6.97
CA LEU A 16 -11.21 5.67 -6.67
C LEU A 16 -10.43 6.16 -7.89
N LEU A 17 -10.70 5.62 -9.07
CA LEU A 17 -10.05 6.08 -10.31
C LEU A 17 -10.28 7.58 -10.55
N ARG A 18 -11.51 8.05 -10.40
CA ARG A 18 -11.83 9.49 -10.54
C ARG A 18 -11.14 10.36 -9.49
N SER A 19 -10.89 9.83 -8.31
CA SER A 19 -10.23 10.59 -7.23
C SER A 19 -8.75 10.90 -7.52
N PHE A 20 -8.07 10.14 -8.38
CA PHE A 20 -6.68 10.39 -8.77
C PHE A 20 -6.45 11.79 -9.35
N VAL A 21 -7.46 12.38 -10.01
CA VAL A 21 -7.37 13.75 -10.51
C VAL A 21 -7.09 14.76 -9.38
N TYR A 22 -7.53 14.46 -8.14
CA TYR A 22 -7.33 15.34 -6.98
C TYR A 22 -5.97 15.18 -6.30
N GLU A 23 -5.20 14.12 -6.61
CA GLU A 23 -3.93 13.83 -5.94
C GLU A 23 -2.96 15.02 -6.00
N GLN A 24 -2.82 15.65 -7.18
CA GLN A 24 -1.91 16.77 -7.37
C GLN A 24 -2.49 18.13 -6.96
N PHE A 25 -3.82 18.33 -7.12
CA PHE A 25 -4.46 19.64 -6.94
C PHE A 25 -5.11 19.81 -5.56
N ARG A 26 -5.53 18.71 -4.92
CA ARG A 26 -6.19 18.69 -3.61
C ARG A 26 -5.76 17.45 -2.82
N PRO A 27 -4.47 17.32 -2.46
CA PRO A 27 -3.94 16.11 -1.84
C PRO A 27 -4.69 15.71 -0.56
N ALA A 28 -5.06 16.67 0.30
CA ALA A 28 -5.82 16.37 1.51
C ALA A 28 -7.18 15.69 1.22
N VAL A 29 -7.89 16.10 0.17
CA VAL A 29 -9.18 15.48 -0.23
C VAL A 29 -8.94 14.06 -0.77
N PHE A 30 -7.91 13.89 -1.60
CA PHE A 30 -7.54 12.60 -2.15
C PHE A 30 -7.16 11.62 -1.05
N TYR A 31 -6.20 11.99 -0.20
CA TYR A 31 -5.69 11.11 0.86
C TYR A 31 -6.72 10.82 1.95
N SER A 32 -7.59 11.77 2.32
CA SER A 32 -8.71 11.50 3.24
C SER A 32 -9.72 10.50 2.65
N GLY A 33 -9.96 10.56 1.34
CA GLY A 33 -10.78 9.58 0.63
C GLY A 33 -10.14 8.20 0.60
N LEU A 34 -8.84 8.15 0.32
CA LEU A 34 -8.05 6.92 0.29
C LEU A 34 -7.93 6.29 1.69
N ALA A 35 -7.77 7.10 2.74
CA ALA A 35 -7.71 6.65 4.13
C ALA A 35 -8.99 5.93 4.54
N ARG A 36 -10.16 6.52 4.25
CA ARG A 36 -11.46 5.88 4.53
C ARG A 36 -11.65 4.59 3.75
N ASP A 37 -11.21 4.55 2.50
CA ASP A 37 -11.26 3.34 1.68
C ASP A 37 -10.34 2.26 2.23
N THR A 38 -9.12 2.63 2.64
CA THR A 38 -8.15 1.72 3.27
C THR A 38 -8.70 1.18 4.58
N ARG A 39 -9.24 2.04 5.46
CA ARG A 39 -9.88 1.61 6.70
C ARG A 39 -11.00 0.59 6.43
N SER A 40 -11.89 0.90 5.49
CA SER A 40 -13.00 -0.01 5.14
C SER A 40 -12.50 -1.35 4.60
N LEU A 41 -11.41 -1.34 3.81
CA LEU A 41 -10.78 -2.56 3.32
C LEU A 41 -10.18 -3.39 4.46
N LEU A 42 -9.43 -2.76 5.36
CA LEU A 42 -8.79 -3.42 6.50
C LEU A 42 -9.81 -3.95 7.50
N ASP A 43 -10.88 -3.20 7.79
CA ASP A 43 -12.02 -3.70 8.60
C ASP A 43 -12.68 -4.93 7.97
N ALA A 44 -12.92 -4.91 6.66
CA ALA A 44 -13.52 -6.05 5.96
C ALA A 44 -12.59 -7.28 5.97
N LEU A 45 -11.28 -7.08 5.78
CA LEU A 45 -10.27 -8.14 5.86
C LEU A 45 -10.20 -8.72 7.27
N TRP A 46 -10.15 -7.86 8.28
CA TRP A 46 -10.12 -8.25 9.69
C TRP A 46 -11.32 -9.12 10.04
N GLN A 47 -12.53 -8.66 9.72
CA GLN A 47 -13.78 -9.41 9.98
C GLN A 47 -13.90 -10.71 9.17
N ASP A 48 -13.29 -10.78 7.99
CA ASP A 48 -13.30 -12.00 7.15
C ASP A 48 -12.28 -13.05 7.61
N THR A 49 -11.25 -12.65 8.37
CA THR A 49 -10.11 -13.51 8.71
C THR A 49 -9.97 -13.76 10.21
N THR A 50 -10.66 -12.99 11.03
CA THR A 50 -10.71 -13.15 12.49
C THR A 50 -12.16 -13.33 12.93
N SER A 51 -12.39 -13.66 14.20
CA SER A 51 -13.74 -13.72 14.78
C SER A 51 -14.20 -12.36 15.37
N MET A 52 -13.42 -11.28 15.14
CA MET A 52 -13.66 -9.96 15.71
C MET A 52 -14.63 -9.15 14.84
N SER A 53 -15.37 -8.23 15.48
CA SER A 53 -16.39 -7.41 14.80
C SER A 53 -15.82 -6.24 13.99
N GLY A 54 -14.56 -5.86 14.20
CA GLY A 54 -13.90 -4.74 13.53
C GLY A 54 -12.58 -4.39 14.19
N LEU A 55 -11.94 -3.31 13.73
CA LEU A 55 -10.62 -2.87 14.20
C LEU A 55 -10.67 -1.95 15.44
N ALA A 56 -11.85 -1.53 15.90
CA ALA A 56 -11.96 -0.67 17.07
C ALA A 56 -11.24 -1.29 18.28
N GLY A 57 -10.40 -0.48 18.97
CA GLY A 57 -9.62 -0.93 20.12
C GLY A 57 -8.40 -1.81 19.82
N THR A 58 -8.10 -2.10 18.53
CA THR A 58 -6.91 -2.86 18.16
C THR A 58 -5.67 -1.95 18.04
N SER A 59 -4.48 -2.55 18.14
CA SER A 59 -3.21 -1.88 17.85
C SER A 59 -2.88 -2.00 16.35
N VAL A 60 -2.70 -0.86 15.68
CA VAL A 60 -2.51 -0.78 14.22
C VAL A 60 -1.20 -0.05 13.91
N LEU A 61 -0.33 -0.67 13.11
CA LEU A 61 0.87 -0.04 12.57
C LEU A 61 0.70 0.24 11.07
N ASP A 62 0.93 1.50 10.68
CA ASP A 62 1.02 1.95 9.29
C ASP A 62 2.48 2.17 8.90
N VAL A 63 3.03 1.27 8.09
CA VAL A 63 4.43 1.31 7.65
C VAL A 63 4.53 2.14 6.36
N GLY A 64 5.14 3.32 6.46
CA GLY A 64 5.18 4.32 5.39
C GLY A 64 3.92 5.19 5.41
N GLY A 65 3.45 5.56 6.61
CA GLY A 65 2.22 6.33 6.80
C GLY A 65 2.30 7.80 6.33
N GLY A 66 3.48 8.23 5.84
CA GLY A 66 3.70 9.58 5.32
C GLY A 66 3.33 10.66 6.33
N PRO A 67 2.69 11.76 5.89
CA PRO A 67 2.33 12.89 6.76
C PRO A 67 1.19 12.61 7.75
N GLY A 68 0.70 11.36 7.88
CA GLY A 68 -0.33 11.00 8.85
C GLY A 68 -1.78 11.25 8.39
N TYR A 69 -2.02 11.42 7.10
CA TYR A 69 -3.39 11.60 6.56
C TYR A 69 -4.37 10.47 6.92
N PHE A 70 -3.85 9.32 7.34
CA PHE A 70 -4.69 8.16 7.66
C PHE A 70 -5.10 8.12 9.15
N ALA A 71 -4.42 8.85 10.03
CA ALA A 71 -4.65 8.81 11.48
C ALA A 71 -6.11 9.01 11.88
N ASP A 72 -6.79 10.01 11.29
CA ASP A 72 -8.21 10.29 11.59
C ASP A 72 -9.14 9.11 11.26
N ALA A 73 -8.83 8.35 10.20
CA ALA A 73 -9.63 7.17 9.83
C ALA A 73 -9.45 5.99 10.81
N PHE A 74 -8.44 6.05 11.67
CA PHE A 74 -8.12 5.03 12.68
C PHE A 74 -8.23 5.55 14.11
N ALA A 75 -8.94 6.66 14.34
CA ALA A 75 -9.05 7.33 15.65
C ALA A 75 -9.65 6.44 16.77
N ASP A 76 -10.35 5.36 16.42
CA ASP A 76 -10.91 4.37 17.36
C ASP A 76 -9.96 3.18 17.62
N THR A 77 -8.71 3.24 17.15
CA THR A 77 -7.66 2.23 17.33
C THR A 77 -6.44 2.83 18.04
N PHE A 78 -5.51 1.99 18.49
CA PHE A 78 -4.18 2.42 18.92
C PHE A 78 -3.28 2.52 17.66
N TYR A 79 -3.47 3.60 16.92
CA TYR A 79 -2.79 3.82 15.64
C TYR A 79 -1.38 4.38 15.82
N VAL A 80 -0.41 3.77 15.15
CA VAL A 80 0.98 4.24 15.03
C VAL A 80 1.33 4.35 13.54
N GLY A 81 1.69 5.56 13.09
CA GLY A 81 2.26 5.78 11.76
C GLY A 81 3.78 5.78 11.84
N MET A 82 4.45 5.09 10.92
CA MET A 82 5.91 5.13 10.82
C MET A 82 6.33 5.64 9.45
N GLU A 83 7.29 6.58 9.44
CA GLU A 83 7.81 7.22 8.23
C GLU A 83 9.31 7.51 8.40
N PRO A 84 10.18 7.15 7.42
CA PRO A 84 11.60 7.47 7.49
C PRO A 84 11.90 8.96 7.25
N ASP A 85 11.12 9.66 6.43
CA ASP A 85 11.36 11.06 6.06
C ASP A 85 10.68 12.02 7.03
N VAL A 86 11.51 12.79 7.75
CA VAL A 86 11.06 13.83 8.69
C VAL A 86 10.28 14.94 7.99
N SER A 87 10.60 15.24 6.73
CA SER A 87 9.90 16.27 5.96
C SER A 87 8.46 15.82 5.63
N GLU A 88 8.27 14.56 5.32
CA GLU A 88 6.92 13.99 5.13
C GLU A 88 6.14 13.96 6.45
N LEU A 89 6.74 13.58 7.58
CA LEU A 89 6.07 13.61 8.89
C LEU A 89 5.56 15.00 9.29
N SER A 90 6.25 16.04 8.85
CA SER A 90 5.88 17.44 9.17
C SER A 90 4.97 18.09 8.12
N ALA A 91 4.86 17.52 6.93
CA ALA A 91 4.22 18.16 5.78
C ALA A 91 2.72 18.45 5.98
N ALA A 92 2.00 17.65 6.77
CA ALA A 92 0.59 17.85 7.03
C ALA A 92 0.29 18.70 8.29
N GLY A 93 1.31 19.13 9.04
CA GLY A 93 1.11 19.84 10.31
C GLY A 93 0.41 19.02 11.40
N LEU A 94 0.31 17.72 11.23
CA LEU A 94 -0.34 16.79 12.15
C LEU A 94 0.67 16.44 13.27
N SER A 95 0.78 17.30 14.26
CA SER A 95 1.51 16.99 15.49
C SER A 95 0.57 16.27 16.48
N GLY A 96 0.99 15.08 16.96
CA GLY A 96 0.33 14.46 18.11
C GLY A 96 -0.26 13.07 17.95
N TYR A 97 -0.24 12.48 16.77
CA TYR A 97 -0.61 11.07 16.60
C TYR A 97 0.67 10.23 16.53
N GLY A 98 0.78 9.18 17.34
CA GLY A 98 1.87 8.22 17.43
C GLY A 98 2.76 8.02 16.20
N ALA A 99 3.33 9.12 15.68
CA ALA A 99 4.22 9.08 14.55
C ALA A 99 5.63 8.71 15.01
N VAL A 100 6.19 7.65 14.44
CA VAL A 100 7.52 7.16 14.75
C VAL A 100 8.40 7.30 13.51
N ARG A 101 9.59 7.87 13.70
CA ARG A 101 10.60 7.86 12.65
C ARG A 101 11.29 6.50 12.62
N GLY A 102 11.30 5.86 11.46
CA GLY A 102 11.95 4.54 11.33
C GLY A 102 12.01 4.08 9.88
N GLU A 103 12.84 3.10 9.61
CA GLU A 103 12.95 2.46 8.31
C GLU A 103 12.16 1.15 8.30
N GLY A 104 11.43 0.89 7.21
CA GLY A 104 10.59 -0.30 7.08
C GLY A 104 11.36 -1.62 7.21
N ALA A 105 12.64 -1.66 6.82
CA ALA A 105 13.49 -2.85 6.94
C ALA A 105 14.02 -3.10 8.36
N HIS A 106 13.79 -2.17 9.31
CA HIS A 106 14.23 -2.27 10.71
C HIS A 106 13.22 -1.53 11.59
N LEU A 107 12.09 -2.18 11.88
CA LEU A 107 11.02 -1.59 12.67
C LEU A 107 11.42 -1.46 14.15
N PRO A 108 11.34 -0.26 14.77
CA PRO A 108 11.76 -0.03 16.15
C PRO A 108 10.73 -0.52 17.18
N PHE A 109 10.13 -1.68 16.94
CA PHE A 109 9.12 -2.29 17.81
C PHE A 109 9.52 -3.71 18.17
N ALA A 110 9.07 -4.17 19.34
CA ALA A 110 9.24 -5.55 19.76
C ALA A 110 8.42 -6.51 18.87
N ASP A 111 8.76 -7.79 18.91
CA ASP A 111 7.98 -8.85 18.29
C ASP A 111 6.55 -8.86 18.85
N ASP A 112 5.59 -9.33 18.09
CA ASP A 112 4.22 -9.58 18.53
C ASP A 112 3.52 -8.35 19.17
N THR A 113 3.78 -7.15 18.66
CA THR A 113 3.27 -5.89 19.25
C THR A 113 1.89 -5.49 18.71
N PHE A 114 1.65 -5.64 17.41
CA PHE A 114 0.46 -5.10 16.76
C PHE A 114 -0.54 -6.18 16.36
N ASP A 115 -1.83 -5.84 16.44
CA ASP A 115 -2.90 -6.71 15.95
C ASP A 115 -2.98 -6.68 14.43
N LEU A 116 -2.76 -5.51 13.83
CA LEU A 116 -2.74 -5.27 12.39
C LEU A 116 -1.51 -4.45 12.01
N VAL A 117 -0.74 -4.93 11.02
CA VAL A 117 0.35 -4.18 10.41
C VAL A 117 0.04 -4.02 8.92
N TYR A 118 0.00 -2.80 8.41
CA TYR A 118 -0.22 -2.60 6.99
C TYR A 118 0.77 -1.61 6.38
N SER A 119 0.97 -1.74 5.07
CA SER A 119 1.73 -0.81 4.26
C SER A 119 1.00 -0.60 2.93
N SER A 120 0.83 0.64 2.51
CA SER A 120 0.02 0.99 1.35
C SER A 120 0.76 1.92 0.39
N ASN A 121 1.11 1.42 -0.80
CA ASN A 121 1.87 2.13 -1.83
C ASN A 121 3.25 2.61 -1.34
N VAL A 122 3.99 1.72 -0.69
CA VAL A 122 5.32 1.98 -0.14
C VAL A 122 6.38 1.02 -0.69
N ALA A 123 6.01 -0.24 -0.95
CA ALA A 123 6.99 -1.25 -1.36
C ALA A 123 7.68 -0.89 -2.70
N GLU A 124 6.99 -0.24 -3.62
CA GLU A 124 7.54 0.30 -4.86
C GLU A 124 8.53 1.44 -4.65
N HIS A 125 8.56 2.04 -3.46
CA HIS A 125 9.49 3.10 -3.05
C HIS A 125 10.64 2.60 -2.16
N ASN A 126 10.62 1.31 -1.78
CA ASN A 126 11.61 0.71 -0.91
C ASN A 126 12.39 -0.40 -1.62
N PRO A 127 13.71 -0.25 -1.86
CA PRO A 127 14.52 -1.29 -2.50
C PRO A 127 14.58 -2.57 -1.64
N ASN A 128 14.39 -2.44 -0.34
CA ASN A 128 14.41 -3.53 0.64
C ASN A 128 12.98 -3.97 1.06
N TRP A 129 11.98 -3.84 0.18
CA TRP A 129 10.59 -4.11 0.51
C TRP A 129 10.34 -5.52 1.08
N ARG A 130 11.19 -6.52 0.73
CA ARG A 130 11.07 -7.88 1.31
C ARG A 130 11.46 -7.89 2.78
N ALA A 131 12.57 -7.23 3.13
CA ALA A 131 12.97 -7.08 4.53
C ALA A 131 11.91 -6.30 5.33
N MET A 132 11.29 -5.27 4.72
CA MET A 132 10.14 -4.58 5.31
C MET A 132 8.98 -5.56 5.57
N GLY A 133 8.66 -6.43 4.62
CA GLY A 133 7.63 -7.45 4.79
C GLY A 133 7.94 -8.44 5.90
N GLU A 134 9.20 -8.88 6.06
CA GLU A 134 9.64 -9.75 7.15
C GLU A 134 9.52 -9.03 8.51
N GLU A 135 9.91 -7.78 8.60
CA GLU A 135 9.75 -6.98 9.81
C GLU A 135 8.27 -6.78 10.18
N MET A 136 7.40 -6.52 9.19
CA MET A 136 5.95 -6.48 9.41
C MET A 136 5.43 -7.79 10.00
N LEU A 137 5.94 -8.94 9.51
CA LEU A 137 5.60 -10.27 10.03
C LEU A 137 6.18 -10.55 11.42
N ARG A 138 7.30 -9.93 11.79
CA ARG A 138 7.90 -10.05 13.13
C ARG A 138 7.08 -9.28 14.18
N VAL A 139 6.67 -8.06 13.86
CA VAL A 139 6.01 -7.18 14.84
C VAL A 139 4.50 -7.41 14.97
N VAL A 140 3.89 -8.19 14.06
CA VAL A 140 2.48 -8.55 14.17
C VAL A 140 2.29 -9.71 15.16
N LYS A 141 1.26 -9.61 16.00
CA LYS A 141 0.91 -10.68 16.97
C LYS A 141 0.50 -11.98 16.27
N PRO A 142 0.73 -13.13 16.90
CA PRO A 142 0.17 -14.41 16.43
C PRO A 142 -1.35 -14.31 16.24
N GLY A 143 -1.82 -14.69 15.05
CA GLY A 143 -3.24 -14.55 14.69
C GLY A 143 -3.66 -13.16 14.19
N GLY A 144 -2.79 -12.16 14.27
CA GLY A 144 -2.98 -10.85 13.66
C GLY A 144 -2.87 -10.87 12.12
N LEU A 145 -2.89 -9.71 11.49
CA LEU A 145 -2.81 -9.59 10.04
C LEU A 145 -1.67 -8.68 9.60
N VAL A 146 -0.99 -9.08 8.53
CA VAL A 146 -0.15 -8.20 7.72
C VAL A 146 -0.84 -7.96 6.38
N VAL A 147 -0.95 -6.69 5.98
CA VAL A 147 -1.51 -6.30 4.68
C VAL A 147 -0.51 -5.42 3.94
N LEU A 148 0.11 -5.97 2.90
CA LEU A 148 1.02 -5.26 2.02
C LEU A 148 0.32 -4.96 0.70
N SER A 149 0.21 -3.67 0.35
CA SER A 149 -0.44 -3.19 -0.87
C SER A 149 0.53 -2.27 -1.62
N TYR A 150 0.79 -2.56 -2.89
CA TYR A 150 1.77 -1.81 -3.68
C TYR A 150 1.39 -1.71 -5.14
N THR A 151 1.93 -0.70 -5.83
CA THR A 151 1.77 -0.49 -7.26
C THR A 151 2.65 -1.48 -8.04
N VAL A 152 2.03 -2.25 -8.93
CA VAL A 152 2.74 -3.20 -9.79
C VAL A 152 3.45 -2.44 -10.91
N TRP A 153 4.76 -2.67 -11.08
CA TRP A 153 5.60 -1.90 -12.01
C TRP A 153 5.07 -1.87 -13.45
N LEU A 154 4.73 -3.02 -14.02
CA LEU A 154 4.16 -3.09 -15.38
C LEU A 154 2.64 -2.87 -15.40
N GLY A 155 2.02 -2.55 -14.27
CA GLY A 155 0.61 -2.17 -14.22
C GLY A 155 0.36 -0.77 -14.81
N PRO A 156 -0.90 -0.40 -15.05
CA PRO A 156 -1.26 0.84 -15.74
C PRO A 156 -0.69 2.13 -15.12
N PHE A 157 -0.39 2.12 -13.84
CA PHE A 157 0.11 3.27 -13.07
C PHE A 157 1.53 3.07 -12.51
N GLY A 158 2.26 2.03 -12.98
CA GLY A 158 3.60 1.72 -12.46
C GLY A 158 4.63 2.82 -12.71
N GLY A 159 4.47 3.58 -13.78
CA GLY A 159 5.31 4.75 -14.10
C GLY A 159 5.06 5.99 -13.23
N HIS A 160 4.05 5.96 -12.33
CA HIS A 160 3.65 7.11 -11.53
C HIS A 160 3.46 8.36 -12.43
N GLU A 161 4.00 9.51 -12.06
CA GLU A 161 3.88 10.76 -12.81
C GLU A 161 4.65 10.77 -14.14
N THR A 162 5.50 9.78 -14.42
CA THR A 162 6.27 9.76 -15.67
C THR A 162 5.45 9.42 -16.90
N GLY A 163 4.21 8.92 -16.71
CA GLY A 163 3.26 8.67 -17.78
C GLY A 163 2.71 7.25 -17.79
N LEU A 164 1.74 7.00 -18.68
CA LEU A 164 0.99 5.74 -18.70
C LEU A 164 1.69 4.62 -19.48
N TRP A 165 2.67 4.92 -20.32
CA TRP A 165 3.31 3.93 -21.19
C TRP A 165 4.84 3.96 -21.16
N GLU A 166 5.44 5.06 -20.72
CA GLU A 166 6.89 5.28 -20.75
C GLU A 166 7.64 4.23 -19.93
N HIS A 167 7.09 3.81 -18.83
CA HIS A 167 7.67 2.79 -17.94
C HIS A 167 7.74 1.40 -18.58
N TYR A 168 6.92 1.09 -19.59
CA TYR A 168 7.01 -0.18 -20.35
C TYR A 168 8.28 -0.25 -21.19
N VAL A 169 8.82 0.90 -21.61
CA VAL A 169 10.11 0.96 -22.32
C VAL A 169 11.28 0.81 -21.34
N GLY A 170 11.07 1.25 -20.07
CA GLY A 170 12.02 1.15 -18.97
C GLY A 170 12.01 2.39 -18.08
N GLY A 171 12.34 2.20 -16.81
CA GLY A 171 12.27 3.29 -15.83
C GLY A 171 13.21 4.44 -16.13
N GLU A 172 14.43 4.14 -16.61
CA GLU A 172 15.39 5.18 -16.99
C GLU A 172 14.94 5.97 -18.23
N PHE A 173 14.28 5.30 -19.19
CA PHE A 173 13.68 5.99 -20.34
C PHE A 173 12.56 6.93 -19.87
N ALA A 174 11.67 6.46 -19.00
CA ALA A 174 10.56 7.23 -18.46
C ALA A 174 11.07 8.47 -17.71
N ARG A 175 12.07 8.31 -16.84
CA ARG A 175 12.72 9.40 -16.11
C ARG A 175 13.28 10.45 -17.05
N ARG A 176 14.16 10.08 -18.00
CA ARG A 176 14.81 11.00 -18.95
C ARG A 176 13.81 11.71 -19.86
N ARG A 177 12.75 11.02 -20.27
CA ARG A 177 11.68 11.64 -21.06
C ARG A 177 10.94 12.70 -20.25
N TYR A 178 10.58 12.37 -18.99
CA TYR A 178 9.93 13.32 -18.09
C TYR A 178 10.80 14.57 -17.88
N GLU A 179 12.08 14.41 -17.55
CA GLU A 179 13.01 15.53 -17.36
C GLU A 179 13.12 16.42 -18.60
N ARG A 180 13.19 15.83 -19.80
CA ARG A 180 13.24 16.60 -21.05
C ARG A 180 11.95 17.39 -21.31
N THR A 181 10.80 16.85 -20.94
CA THR A 181 9.50 17.51 -21.22
C THR A 181 9.10 18.52 -20.16
N HIS A 182 9.54 18.36 -18.91
CA HIS A 182 9.11 19.19 -17.78
C HIS A 182 10.24 20.09 -17.22
N GLY A 183 11.50 19.92 -17.68
CA GLY A 183 12.64 20.70 -17.20
C GLY A 183 13.04 20.42 -15.74
N ARG A 184 12.49 19.38 -15.12
CA ARG A 184 12.75 18.96 -13.74
C ARG A 184 12.62 17.45 -13.58
N PRO A 185 13.28 16.83 -12.58
CA PRO A 185 13.07 15.42 -12.31
C PRO A 185 11.63 15.13 -11.84
N PRO A 186 11.12 13.91 -12.04
CA PRO A 186 9.88 13.45 -11.43
C PRO A 186 10.03 13.42 -9.90
N LYS A 187 8.91 13.45 -9.15
CA LYS A 187 8.91 13.24 -7.70
C LYS A 187 9.45 11.84 -7.35
N ASN A 188 8.98 10.84 -8.09
CA ASN A 188 9.38 9.45 -7.93
C ASN A 188 10.47 9.10 -8.96
N VAL A 189 11.74 9.13 -8.51
CA VAL A 189 12.91 8.97 -9.37
C VAL A 189 13.28 7.50 -9.49
N TRP A 190 13.28 6.97 -10.71
CA TRP A 190 13.69 5.59 -10.98
C TRP A 190 15.09 5.28 -10.44
N GLY A 191 15.23 4.17 -9.73
CA GLY A 191 16.46 3.70 -9.13
C GLY A 191 16.88 4.42 -7.84
N THR A 192 16.11 5.42 -7.40
CA THR A 192 16.38 6.17 -6.16
C THR A 192 15.18 6.10 -5.20
N SER A 193 13.99 6.47 -5.67
CA SER A 193 12.75 6.46 -4.89
C SER A 193 11.59 5.76 -5.62
N LEU A 194 11.88 5.08 -6.75
CA LEU A 194 10.93 4.23 -7.46
C LEU A 194 11.65 2.99 -7.99
N PHE A 195 11.15 1.82 -7.68
CA PHE A 195 11.74 0.52 -8.02
C PHE A 195 10.69 -0.39 -8.67
N ALA A 196 11.15 -1.30 -9.53
CA ALA A 196 10.26 -2.31 -10.12
C ALA A 196 9.90 -3.37 -9.08
N VAL A 197 8.63 -3.39 -8.68
CA VAL A 197 8.06 -4.49 -7.91
C VAL A 197 6.98 -5.16 -8.75
N SER A 198 7.22 -6.41 -9.15
CA SER A 198 6.27 -7.17 -9.97
C SER A 198 5.22 -7.89 -9.12
N ALA A 199 4.07 -8.19 -9.70
CA ALA A 199 3.07 -9.02 -9.04
C ALA A 199 3.63 -10.43 -8.74
N ARG A 200 4.45 -10.98 -9.66
CA ARG A 200 5.12 -12.27 -9.49
C ARG A 200 6.03 -12.31 -8.27
N GLU A 201 6.86 -11.28 -8.09
CA GLU A 201 7.79 -11.22 -6.97
C GLU A 201 7.08 -11.11 -5.63
N GLY A 202 6.04 -10.26 -5.54
CA GLY A 202 5.25 -10.14 -4.33
C GLY A 202 4.52 -11.43 -3.97
N LEU A 203 3.87 -12.10 -4.95
CA LEU A 203 3.22 -13.39 -4.72
C LEU A 203 4.23 -14.46 -4.30
N LYS A 204 5.38 -14.57 -4.99
CA LYS A 204 6.42 -15.54 -4.65
C LYS A 204 6.96 -15.34 -3.23
N TRP A 205 7.20 -14.08 -2.84
CA TRP A 205 7.61 -13.76 -1.48
C TRP A 205 6.53 -14.15 -0.48
N ALA A 206 5.29 -13.72 -0.69
CA ALA A 206 4.19 -14.00 0.24
C ALA A 206 3.93 -15.52 0.39
N GLU A 207 4.00 -16.29 -0.71
CA GLU A 207 3.89 -17.75 -0.70
C GLU A 207 5.04 -18.40 0.07
N SER A 208 6.28 -17.89 -0.08
CA SER A 208 7.46 -18.44 0.60
C SER A 208 7.41 -18.30 2.12
N THR A 209 6.65 -17.36 2.65
CA THR A 209 6.43 -17.20 4.11
C THR A 209 5.57 -18.33 4.71
N GLY A 210 4.80 -19.06 3.88
CA GLY A 210 3.80 -20.02 4.36
C GLY A 210 2.57 -19.37 5.05
N ARG A 211 2.49 -18.03 5.08
CA ARG A 211 1.49 -17.27 5.83
C ARG A 211 0.46 -16.56 4.95
N LEU A 212 0.54 -16.69 3.62
CA LEU A 212 -0.37 -16.04 2.68
C LEU A 212 -1.80 -16.57 2.81
N LEU A 213 -2.72 -15.69 3.19
CA LEU A 213 -4.16 -15.98 3.24
C LEU A 213 -4.84 -15.76 1.90
N THR A 214 -4.53 -14.62 1.26
CA THR A 214 -5.11 -14.24 -0.03
C THR A 214 -4.31 -13.14 -0.70
N ALA A 215 -4.46 -13.04 -2.03
CA ALA A 215 -3.96 -11.94 -2.83
C ALA A 215 -5.01 -11.52 -3.86
N PHE A 216 -5.16 -10.20 -4.07
CA PHE A 216 -6.13 -9.65 -5.02
C PHE A 216 -5.76 -8.23 -5.48
N PRO A 217 -6.25 -7.80 -6.66
CA PRO A 217 -6.05 -6.43 -7.13
C PRO A 217 -6.94 -5.46 -6.35
N ARG A 218 -6.32 -4.44 -5.71
CA ARG A 218 -6.97 -3.52 -4.79
C ARG A 218 -8.13 -2.74 -5.38
N TYR A 219 -7.92 -2.22 -6.59
CA TYR A 219 -8.83 -1.26 -7.23
C TYR A 219 -9.80 -1.92 -8.22
N HIS A 220 -9.76 -3.23 -8.35
CA HIS A 220 -10.65 -3.97 -9.24
C HIS A 220 -11.90 -4.46 -8.52
N PRO A 221 -13.05 -4.56 -9.21
CA PRO A 221 -14.21 -5.24 -8.66
C PRO A 221 -13.92 -6.73 -8.46
N HIS A 222 -14.58 -7.36 -7.49
CA HIS A 222 -14.26 -8.73 -7.06
C HIS A 222 -14.32 -9.76 -8.17
N TRP A 223 -15.20 -9.58 -9.16
CA TRP A 223 -15.32 -10.49 -10.30
C TRP A 223 -14.06 -10.48 -11.21
N ALA A 224 -13.24 -9.43 -11.12
CA ALA A 224 -11.98 -9.32 -11.86
C ALA A 224 -10.74 -9.80 -11.04
N TRP A 225 -10.91 -10.30 -9.83
CA TRP A 225 -9.79 -10.74 -8.98
C TRP A 225 -9.02 -11.94 -9.54
N TRP A 226 -9.61 -12.69 -10.45
CA TRP A 226 -8.93 -13.76 -11.17
C TRP A 226 -7.71 -13.27 -11.97
N LEU A 227 -7.67 -11.98 -12.34
CA LEU A 227 -6.53 -11.37 -13.05
C LEU A 227 -5.21 -11.57 -12.30
N SER A 228 -5.20 -11.50 -10.96
CA SER A 228 -4.01 -11.73 -10.15
C SER A 228 -3.48 -13.17 -10.21
N ARG A 229 -4.29 -14.12 -10.66
CA ARG A 229 -3.94 -15.55 -10.73
C ARG A 229 -3.34 -15.97 -12.08
N VAL A 230 -3.53 -15.16 -13.13
CA VAL A 230 -3.04 -15.47 -14.49
C VAL A 230 -1.66 -14.89 -14.67
N PRO A 231 -0.61 -15.74 -14.83
CA PRO A 231 0.75 -15.26 -15.12
C PRO A 231 0.77 -14.34 -16.35
N VAL A 232 1.71 -13.42 -16.38
CA VAL A 232 1.83 -12.37 -17.39
C VAL A 232 0.70 -11.34 -17.32
N LEU A 233 -0.57 -11.77 -17.42
CA LEU A 233 -1.72 -10.84 -17.38
C LEU A 233 -1.76 -10.02 -16.08
N ARG A 234 -1.43 -10.63 -14.95
CA ARG A 234 -1.36 -9.95 -13.66
C ARG A 234 -0.35 -8.79 -13.61
N GLU A 235 0.72 -8.87 -14.40
CA GLU A 235 1.73 -7.80 -14.45
C GLU A 235 1.20 -6.53 -15.14
N PHE A 236 0.36 -6.70 -16.17
CA PHE A 236 -0.13 -5.59 -16.98
C PHE A 236 -1.52 -5.10 -16.58
N ALA A 237 -2.38 -5.99 -16.10
CA ALA A 237 -3.77 -5.67 -15.81
C ALA A 237 -4.01 -5.28 -14.33
N VAL A 238 -3.09 -5.61 -13.42
CA VAL A 238 -3.21 -5.27 -11.99
C VAL A 238 -2.43 -4.00 -11.70
N SER A 239 -3.12 -2.92 -11.39
CA SER A 239 -2.49 -1.64 -11.04
C SER A 239 -1.88 -1.62 -9.65
N ASN A 240 -2.52 -2.29 -8.70
CA ASN A 240 -2.06 -2.42 -7.31
C ASN A 240 -2.44 -3.79 -6.79
N LEU A 241 -1.47 -4.51 -6.21
CA LEU A 241 -1.66 -5.83 -5.63
C LEU A 241 -1.72 -5.74 -4.11
N VAL A 242 -2.72 -6.39 -3.52
CA VAL A 242 -2.84 -6.59 -2.07
C VAL A 242 -2.42 -8.01 -1.74
N LEU A 243 -1.51 -8.14 -0.79
CA LEU A 243 -1.10 -9.39 -0.15
C LEU A 243 -1.58 -9.36 1.30
N VAL A 244 -2.30 -10.40 1.72
CA VAL A 244 -2.80 -10.53 3.09
C VAL A 244 -2.19 -11.79 3.70
N LEU A 245 -1.46 -11.61 4.81
CA LEU A 245 -0.76 -12.68 5.49
C LEU A 245 -1.23 -12.79 6.94
N ARG A 246 -1.10 -13.97 7.53
CA ARG A 246 -1.38 -14.24 8.94
C ARG A 246 -0.13 -13.95 9.78
N GLY A 247 -0.30 -13.34 10.95
CA GLY A 247 0.73 -13.22 11.97
C GLY A 247 1.09 -14.54 12.64
#